data_4d13b0bd5e248b9b1a979677fc6bfe54
#
_entry.id   4d13b0bd5e248b9b1a979677fc6bfe54
#
_cell.length_a   1.000
_cell.length_b   1.000
_cell.length_c   1.000
_cell.angle_alpha   90.00
_cell.angle_beta   90.00
_cell.angle_gamma   90.00
#
_symmetry.space_group_name_H-M   'P 1'
#
loop_
_entity.id
_entity.type
_entity.pdbx_description
1 polymer ?
#
loop_
_entity_poly.entity_id
_entity_poly.type
_entity_poly.pdbx_seq_one_letter_code
_entity_poly.pdbx_strand_id
1 'polypeptide(L)'
;MFKTVFAADIGSKCIKCVARGQVAAEETAIALEAGAKLTVAAAGNAALLHRSGVIRPVRDGAAANTRMLALLLGRLACEKTGKRTTASIELHAAIPHMLPTVKQNALKQAARLAGFRALQVHDPLLMGAIGADADLFSDRAHMIVNIGAETMTCAAFANGGMLWQGFSNEGSAAVDRAIQNWFRDEHRLLIGERMAEIIKQNLNKLSFDIEGRSADDGLPQTVRANGAELRAAAQKGQTALIRFVKDAVKALQPEAAADLLDTGITLIGGGALQFGLAECFSRELPEIPILTAKNAVTAVADGMN
;
A
#
# COMPACT_ATOMS: atom_id res chain seq x y z
N MET A 1 -0.92 5.12 -34.45
CA MET A 1 -0.25 5.96 -33.44
C MET A 1 -0.28 5.19 -32.12
N PHE A 2 0.86 4.80 -31.58
CA PHE A 2 0.90 4.03 -30.35
C PHE A 2 0.35 4.88 -29.20
N LYS A 3 -0.57 4.30 -28.41
CA LYS A 3 -1.11 4.95 -27.21
C LYS A 3 -0.02 5.02 -26.14
N THR A 4 0.16 6.17 -25.51
CA THR A 4 1.04 6.29 -24.35
C THR A 4 0.22 5.98 -23.11
N VAL A 5 0.56 4.90 -22.42
CA VAL A 5 -0.11 4.46 -21.20
C VAL A 5 0.74 4.81 -19.98
N PHE A 6 0.09 5.23 -18.93
CA PHE A 6 0.62 5.35 -17.57
C PHE A 6 -0.28 4.52 -16.66
N ALA A 7 0.20 3.37 -16.21
CA ALA A 7 -0.52 2.52 -15.27
C ALA A 7 -0.13 2.88 -13.83
N ALA A 8 -1.11 2.99 -12.92
CA ALA A 8 -0.88 3.42 -11.55
C ALA A 8 -1.77 2.68 -10.53
N ASP A 9 -1.14 2.01 -9.58
CA ASP A 9 -1.74 1.59 -8.32
C ASP A 9 -1.61 2.75 -7.32
N ILE A 10 -2.74 3.39 -7.01
CA ILE A 10 -2.82 4.63 -6.24
C ILE A 10 -2.98 4.31 -4.75
N GLY A 11 -1.88 4.03 -4.07
CA GLY A 11 -1.88 3.75 -2.63
C GLY A 11 -1.78 5.02 -1.77
N SER A 12 -2.18 4.92 -0.50
CA SER A 12 -2.13 6.03 0.46
C SER A 12 -0.69 6.50 0.74
N LYS A 13 0.26 5.58 0.74
CA LYS A 13 1.67 5.89 1.00
C LYS A 13 2.50 5.99 -0.27
N CYS A 14 2.31 5.08 -1.20
CA CYS A 14 3.12 4.96 -2.39
C CYS A 14 2.23 4.71 -3.62
N ILE A 15 2.46 5.44 -4.68
CA ILE A 15 1.94 5.15 -6.02
C ILE A 15 2.96 4.25 -6.71
N LYS A 16 2.54 3.03 -7.07
CA LYS A 16 3.34 2.16 -7.91
C LYS A 16 2.85 2.34 -9.34
N CYS A 17 3.75 2.59 -10.25
CA CYS A 17 3.39 2.91 -11.62
C CYS A 17 4.28 2.22 -12.63
N VAL A 18 3.70 1.99 -13.81
CA VAL A 18 4.40 1.47 -14.97
C VAL A 18 4.23 2.45 -16.13
N ALA A 19 5.33 2.77 -16.77
CA ALA A 19 5.35 3.57 -17.99
C ALA A 19 6.53 3.11 -18.87
N ARG A 20 6.29 2.91 -20.17
CA ARG A 20 7.32 2.48 -21.12
C ARG A 20 8.04 1.17 -20.72
N GLY A 21 7.31 0.24 -20.08
CA GLY A 21 7.89 -1.01 -19.56
C GLY A 21 8.78 -0.85 -18.32
N GLN A 22 8.87 0.34 -17.74
CA GLN A 22 9.62 0.59 -16.50
C GLN A 22 8.66 0.73 -15.33
N VAL A 23 8.96 0.00 -14.26
CA VAL A 23 8.21 0.02 -13.00
C VAL A 23 8.89 1.00 -12.04
N ALA A 24 8.08 1.80 -11.35
CA ALA A 24 8.57 2.71 -10.33
C ALA A 24 7.60 2.75 -9.14
N ALA A 25 8.15 3.00 -7.95
CA ALA A 25 7.41 3.26 -6.74
C ALA A 25 7.75 4.68 -6.25
N GLU A 26 6.73 5.53 -6.17
CA GLU A 26 6.86 6.93 -5.79
C GLU A 26 6.00 7.21 -4.58
N GLU A 27 6.50 8.00 -3.64
CA GLU A 27 5.71 8.42 -2.47
C GLU A 27 4.43 9.14 -2.90
N THR A 28 3.32 8.83 -2.26
CA THR A 28 2.05 9.57 -2.45
C THR A 28 2.12 10.90 -1.71
N ALA A 29 3.03 11.75 -2.16
CA ALA A 29 3.34 13.02 -1.54
C ALA A 29 3.58 14.10 -2.60
N ILE A 30 3.17 15.33 -2.28
CA ILE A 30 3.40 16.51 -3.09
C ILE A 30 3.86 17.66 -2.18
N ALA A 31 4.92 18.35 -2.54
CA ALA A 31 5.38 19.54 -1.86
C ALA A 31 4.96 20.78 -2.64
N LEU A 32 4.48 21.79 -1.92
CA LEU A 32 4.02 23.07 -2.49
C LEU A 32 4.99 24.19 -2.13
N GLU A 33 5.19 25.09 -3.08
CA GLU A 33 5.89 26.36 -2.81
C GLU A 33 4.96 27.34 -2.11
N ALA A 34 5.53 28.06 -1.14
CA ALA A 34 4.84 29.19 -0.53
C ALA A 34 4.85 30.37 -1.51
N GLY A 35 3.68 30.82 -1.97
CA GLY A 35 3.55 31.94 -2.90
C GLY A 35 2.10 32.33 -3.14
N ALA A 36 1.90 33.40 -3.93
CA ALA A 36 0.57 33.90 -4.29
C ALA A 36 -0.24 32.91 -5.16
N LYS A 37 0.43 31.98 -5.84
CA LYS A 37 -0.19 30.87 -6.60
C LYS A 37 0.32 29.55 -6.06
N LEU A 38 -0.58 28.58 -6.04
CA LEU A 38 -0.27 27.20 -5.63
C LEU A 38 0.61 26.54 -6.72
N THR A 39 1.92 26.49 -6.47
CA THR A 39 2.89 25.85 -7.38
C THR A 39 3.45 24.58 -6.74
N VAL A 40 3.67 23.57 -7.58
CA VAL A 40 4.25 22.29 -7.15
C VAL A 40 5.76 22.41 -7.16
N ALA A 41 6.37 22.36 -5.98
CA ALA A 41 7.82 22.32 -5.83
C ALA A 41 8.39 20.94 -6.19
N ALA A 42 7.77 19.89 -5.67
CA ALA A 42 8.20 18.51 -5.92
C ALA A 42 7.02 17.52 -5.77
N ALA A 43 7.17 16.35 -6.36
CA ALA A 43 6.20 15.25 -6.30
C ALA A 43 6.91 13.92 -6.07
N GLY A 44 6.19 12.92 -5.55
CA GLY A 44 6.76 11.60 -5.28
C GLY A 44 7.85 11.64 -4.21
N ASN A 45 8.88 10.85 -4.41
CA ASN A 45 10.02 10.74 -3.48
C ASN A 45 10.71 12.08 -3.23
N ALA A 46 10.81 12.95 -4.25
CA ALA A 46 11.41 14.26 -4.12
C ALA A 46 10.65 15.20 -3.16
N ALA A 47 9.34 15.01 -2.99
CA ALA A 47 8.55 15.81 -2.08
C ALA A 47 8.98 15.63 -0.60
N LEU A 48 9.50 14.46 -0.23
CA LEU A 48 9.93 14.18 1.14
C LEU A 48 11.22 14.93 1.54
N LEU A 49 11.96 15.49 0.57
CA LEU A 49 13.14 16.30 0.84
C LEU A 49 12.78 17.72 1.31
N HIS A 50 11.52 18.13 1.14
CA HIS A 50 11.04 19.41 1.61
C HIS A 50 10.69 19.35 3.10
N ARG A 51 11.13 20.37 3.87
CA ARG A 51 10.89 20.45 5.32
C ARG A 51 9.47 20.87 5.69
N SER A 52 8.77 21.52 4.77
CA SER A 52 7.40 22.03 4.99
C SER A 52 6.59 21.94 3.69
N GLY A 53 5.27 22.07 3.80
CA GLY A 53 4.38 22.06 2.65
C GLY A 53 4.15 20.70 2.00
N VAL A 54 4.55 19.60 2.63
CA VAL A 54 4.31 18.23 2.12
C VAL A 54 2.89 17.82 2.44
N ILE A 55 2.14 17.45 1.41
CA ILE A 55 0.76 16.99 1.49
C ILE A 55 0.69 15.54 0.99
N ARG A 56 0.00 14.67 1.74
CA ARG A 56 -0.38 13.32 1.31
C ARG A 56 -1.83 13.34 0.85
N PRO A 57 -2.09 13.30 -0.47
CA PRO A 57 -3.42 13.51 -1.03
C PRO A 57 -4.33 12.29 -0.96
N VAL A 58 -3.82 11.12 -0.55
CA VAL A 58 -4.59 9.87 -0.41
C VAL A 58 -4.55 9.41 1.05
N ARG A 59 -5.71 9.05 1.59
CA ARG A 59 -5.92 8.49 2.92
C ARG A 59 -6.98 7.40 2.86
N ASP A 60 -6.81 6.32 3.61
CA ASP A 60 -7.75 5.19 3.67
C ASP A 60 -8.15 4.68 2.28
N GLY A 61 -7.18 4.60 1.37
CA GLY A 61 -7.39 4.19 -0.02
C GLY A 61 -8.21 5.16 -0.88
N ALA A 62 -8.46 6.39 -0.42
CA ALA A 62 -9.27 7.38 -1.13
C ALA A 62 -8.55 8.72 -1.32
N ALA A 63 -8.99 9.51 -2.31
CA ALA A 63 -8.50 10.86 -2.50
C ALA A 63 -9.03 11.79 -1.40
N ALA A 64 -8.21 12.04 -0.37
CA ALA A 64 -8.49 13.03 0.67
C ALA A 64 -8.38 14.47 0.13
N ASN A 65 -7.54 14.68 -0.87
CA ASN A 65 -7.44 15.95 -1.58
C ASN A 65 -7.33 15.67 -3.10
N THR A 66 -8.47 15.73 -3.76
CA THR A 66 -8.62 15.40 -5.20
C THR A 66 -7.76 16.29 -6.10
N ARG A 67 -7.64 17.60 -5.76
CA ARG A 67 -6.84 18.55 -6.54
C ARG A 67 -5.33 18.25 -6.41
N MET A 68 -4.86 17.97 -5.20
CA MET A 68 -3.45 17.61 -4.97
C MET A 68 -3.11 16.25 -5.59
N LEU A 69 -4.02 15.29 -5.53
CA LEU A 69 -3.83 14.01 -6.21
C LEU A 69 -3.77 14.18 -7.74
N ALA A 70 -4.60 15.05 -8.31
CA ALA A 70 -4.56 15.35 -9.73
C ALA A 70 -3.21 15.93 -10.17
N LEU A 71 -2.67 16.88 -9.39
CA LEU A 71 -1.35 17.48 -9.65
C LEU A 71 -0.23 16.41 -9.53
N LEU A 72 -0.28 15.57 -8.50
CA LEU A 72 0.69 14.49 -8.29
C LEU A 72 0.67 13.51 -9.46
N LEU A 73 -0.51 12.97 -9.83
CA LEU A 73 -0.66 12.03 -10.94
C LEU A 73 -0.19 12.64 -12.26
N GLY A 74 -0.59 13.88 -12.54
CA GLY A 74 -0.17 14.58 -13.76
C GLY A 74 1.33 14.77 -13.84
N ARG A 75 1.97 15.16 -12.74
CA ARG A 75 3.44 15.34 -12.66
C ARG A 75 4.17 14.02 -12.88
N LEU A 76 3.80 12.98 -12.14
CA LEU A 76 4.42 11.65 -12.27
C LEU A 76 4.22 11.06 -13.68
N ALA A 77 3.01 11.17 -14.24
CA ALA A 77 2.73 10.65 -15.57
C ALA A 77 3.57 11.34 -16.64
N CYS A 78 3.69 12.67 -16.60
CA CYS A 78 4.52 13.40 -17.55
C CYS A 78 6.00 13.03 -17.41
N GLU A 79 6.51 12.94 -16.18
CA GLU A 79 7.88 12.56 -15.89
C GLU A 79 8.21 11.15 -16.39
N LYS A 80 7.41 10.14 -15.99
CA LYS A 80 7.68 8.73 -16.33
C LYS A 80 7.45 8.42 -17.81
N THR A 81 6.49 9.09 -18.46
CA THR A 81 6.24 8.90 -19.91
C THR A 81 7.07 9.81 -20.80
N GLY A 82 7.75 10.83 -20.26
CA GLY A 82 8.46 11.86 -21.01
C GLY A 82 7.56 12.74 -21.87
N LYS A 83 6.26 12.78 -21.59
CA LYS A 83 5.29 13.66 -22.30
C LYS A 83 5.21 15.00 -21.59
N ARG A 84 4.92 16.06 -22.37
CA ARG A 84 4.76 17.40 -21.82
C ARG A 84 3.38 17.66 -21.22
N THR A 85 2.38 16.85 -21.59
CA THR A 85 0.99 17.01 -21.15
C THR A 85 0.31 15.67 -20.99
N THR A 86 -0.56 15.58 -19.99
CA THR A 86 -1.41 14.42 -19.70
C THR A 86 -2.46 14.16 -20.77
N ALA A 87 -2.85 15.20 -21.56
CA ALA A 87 -3.82 15.08 -22.65
C ALA A 87 -3.39 14.09 -23.76
N SER A 88 -2.12 13.67 -23.77
CA SER A 88 -1.60 12.63 -24.69
C SER A 88 -1.39 11.27 -24.02
N ILE A 89 -1.75 11.13 -22.73
CA ILE A 89 -1.55 9.94 -21.91
C ILE A 89 -2.90 9.31 -21.56
N GLU A 90 -3.00 7.99 -21.64
CA GLU A 90 -4.10 7.21 -21.11
C GLU A 90 -3.71 6.70 -19.72
N LEU A 91 -4.53 6.97 -18.70
CA LEU A 91 -4.32 6.49 -17.34
C LEU A 91 -5.03 5.15 -17.16
N HIS A 92 -4.30 4.12 -16.77
CA HIS A 92 -4.82 2.89 -16.22
C HIS A 92 -4.69 2.94 -14.70
N ALA A 93 -5.80 2.97 -13.97
CA ALA A 93 -5.79 3.11 -12.51
C ALA A 93 -6.39 1.88 -11.83
N ALA A 94 -5.67 1.32 -10.87
CA ALA A 94 -6.21 0.30 -9.99
C ALA A 94 -7.08 0.96 -8.90
N ILE A 95 -8.38 0.65 -8.88
CA ILE A 95 -9.35 1.18 -7.93
C ILE A 95 -10.19 0.01 -7.39
N PRO A 96 -10.11 -0.30 -6.07
CA PRO A 96 -10.87 -1.40 -5.49
C PRO A 96 -12.38 -1.21 -5.65
N HIS A 97 -13.07 -2.21 -6.18
CA HIS A 97 -14.52 -2.18 -6.33
C HIS A 97 -15.27 -2.13 -5.01
N MET A 98 -14.67 -2.65 -3.93
CA MET A 98 -15.25 -2.63 -2.59
C MET A 98 -15.15 -1.29 -1.87
N LEU A 99 -14.42 -0.32 -2.41
CA LEU A 99 -14.45 1.04 -1.89
C LEU A 99 -15.85 1.64 -2.06
N PRO A 100 -16.36 2.42 -1.09
CA PRO A 100 -17.58 3.18 -1.26
C PRO A 100 -17.56 4.02 -2.54
N THR A 101 -18.68 4.10 -3.24
CA THR A 101 -18.80 4.79 -4.55
C THR A 101 -18.27 6.23 -4.50
N VAL A 102 -18.48 6.94 -3.38
CA VAL A 102 -17.96 8.30 -3.17
C VAL A 102 -16.43 8.32 -3.23
N LYS A 103 -15.76 7.36 -2.57
CA LYS A 103 -14.29 7.22 -2.57
C LYS A 103 -13.76 6.87 -3.97
N GLN A 104 -14.42 5.93 -4.69
CA GLN A 104 -14.07 5.62 -6.07
C GLN A 104 -14.21 6.85 -7.00
N ASN A 105 -15.33 7.59 -6.85
CA ASN A 105 -15.56 8.78 -7.65
C ASN A 105 -14.54 9.89 -7.39
N ALA A 106 -14.06 10.03 -6.16
CA ALA A 106 -13.00 10.99 -5.82
C ALA A 106 -11.69 10.67 -6.55
N LEU A 107 -11.30 9.38 -6.63
CA LEU A 107 -10.13 8.95 -7.40
C LEU A 107 -10.32 9.18 -8.90
N LYS A 108 -11.49 8.81 -9.45
CA LYS A 108 -11.84 9.07 -10.87
C LYS A 108 -11.86 10.57 -11.20
N GLN A 109 -12.33 11.39 -10.26
CA GLN A 109 -12.33 12.85 -10.41
C GLN A 109 -10.91 13.42 -10.42
N ALA A 110 -10.00 12.91 -9.57
CA ALA A 110 -8.60 13.32 -9.60
C ALA A 110 -7.96 13.05 -10.98
N ALA A 111 -8.22 11.87 -11.56
CA ALA A 111 -7.75 11.53 -12.90
C ALA A 111 -8.29 12.48 -13.97
N ARG A 112 -9.58 12.84 -13.90
CA ARG A 112 -10.20 13.81 -14.83
C ARG A 112 -9.59 15.22 -14.67
N LEU A 113 -9.41 15.68 -13.43
CA LEU A 113 -8.80 16.99 -13.14
C LEU A 113 -7.34 17.06 -13.58
N ALA A 114 -6.62 15.93 -13.56
CA ALA A 114 -5.27 15.84 -14.11
C ALA A 114 -5.22 15.99 -15.64
N GLY A 115 -6.36 15.91 -16.33
CA GLY A 115 -6.48 16.13 -17.77
C GLY A 115 -5.95 14.96 -18.63
N PHE A 116 -5.99 13.73 -18.12
CA PHE A 116 -5.65 12.54 -18.93
C PHE A 116 -6.60 12.38 -20.12
N ARG A 117 -6.04 11.90 -21.23
CA ARG A 117 -6.81 11.63 -22.47
C ARG A 117 -7.96 10.65 -22.24
N ALA A 118 -7.69 9.60 -21.47
CA ALA A 118 -8.66 8.57 -21.12
C ALA A 118 -8.30 7.99 -19.75
N LEU A 119 -9.30 7.41 -19.08
CA LEU A 119 -9.15 6.65 -17.84
C LEU A 119 -9.73 5.26 -18.04
N GLN A 120 -8.91 4.24 -17.80
CA GLN A 120 -9.35 2.87 -17.61
C GLN A 120 -9.20 2.49 -16.14
N VAL A 121 -10.21 1.81 -15.60
CA VAL A 121 -10.23 1.36 -14.21
C VAL A 121 -10.11 -0.15 -14.17
N HIS A 122 -9.18 -0.64 -13.37
CA HIS A 122 -8.89 -2.05 -13.18
C HIS A 122 -9.12 -2.45 -11.72
N ASP A 123 -9.51 -3.70 -11.51
CA ASP A 123 -9.55 -4.26 -10.16
C ASP A 123 -8.14 -4.57 -9.67
N PRO A 124 -7.68 -4.02 -8.51
CA PRO A 124 -6.33 -4.23 -8.03
C PRO A 124 -6.04 -5.67 -7.60
N LEU A 125 -7.06 -6.45 -7.19
CA LEU A 125 -6.86 -7.84 -6.82
C LEU A 125 -6.64 -8.72 -8.04
N LEU A 126 -7.42 -8.50 -9.11
CA LEU A 126 -7.22 -9.18 -10.39
C LEU A 126 -5.86 -8.81 -11.00
N MET A 127 -5.54 -7.51 -11.05
CA MET A 127 -4.24 -7.07 -11.57
C MET A 127 -3.09 -7.59 -10.71
N GLY A 128 -3.25 -7.58 -9.39
CA GLY A 128 -2.25 -8.13 -8.46
C GLY A 128 -2.03 -9.63 -8.63
N ALA A 129 -3.08 -10.39 -8.91
CA ALA A 129 -2.99 -11.82 -9.21
C ALA A 129 -2.25 -12.08 -10.53
N ILE A 130 -2.58 -11.33 -11.59
CA ILE A 130 -1.88 -11.39 -12.88
C ILE A 130 -0.40 -11.03 -12.69
N GLY A 131 -0.10 -9.92 -12.01
CA GLY A 131 1.28 -9.47 -11.81
C GLY A 131 2.09 -10.36 -10.88
N ALA A 132 1.44 -11.15 -10.03
CA ALA A 132 2.08 -12.17 -9.18
C ALA A 132 2.19 -13.55 -9.86
N ASP A 133 1.88 -13.64 -11.15
CA ASP A 133 1.87 -14.89 -11.94
C ASP A 133 0.98 -16.00 -11.33
N ALA A 134 -0.15 -15.62 -10.69
CA ALA A 134 -1.09 -16.59 -10.16
C ALA A 134 -1.85 -17.27 -11.29
N ASP A 135 -2.03 -18.60 -11.20
CA ASP A 135 -2.82 -19.37 -12.15
C ASP A 135 -4.33 -19.15 -11.92
N LEU A 136 -4.87 -18.10 -12.54
CA LEU A 136 -6.27 -17.72 -12.42
C LEU A 136 -7.24 -18.70 -13.12
N PHE A 137 -6.74 -19.50 -14.07
CA PHE A 137 -7.54 -20.46 -14.83
C PHE A 137 -7.52 -21.87 -14.25
N SER A 138 -6.72 -22.10 -13.19
CA SER A 138 -6.75 -23.32 -12.42
C SER A 138 -8.17 -23.64 -11.95
N ASP A 139 -8.53 -24.91 -11.92
CA ASP A 139 -9.75 -25.43 -11.29
C ASP A 139 -9.71 -25.34 -9.76
N ARG A 140 -8.50 -25.18 -9.18
CA ARG A 140 -8.28 -24.99 -7.74
C ARG A 140 -8.27 -23.50 -7.37
N ALA A 141 -8.84 -23.20 -6.21
CA ALA A 141 -8.86 -21.85 -5.70
C ALA A 141 -7.45 -21.37 -5.29
N HIS A 142 -7.10 -20.15 -5.69
CA HIS A 142 -5.90 -19.41 -5.27
C HIS A 142 -6.30 -18.14 -4.53
N MET A 143 -5.65 -17.85 -3.40
CA MET A 143 -5.95 -16.64 -2.64
C MET A 143 -4.82 -15.61 -2.75
N ILE A 144 -5.20 -14.38 -3.08
CA ILE A 144 -4.30 -13.22 -3.12
C ILE A 144 -4.67 -12.28 -2.00
N VAL A 145 -3.67 -11.82 -1.24
CA VAL A 145 -3.82 -10.81 -0.18
C VAL A 145 -2.93 -9.63 -0.50
N ASN A 146 -3.54 -8.49 -0.80
CA ASN A 146 -2.83 -7.23 -1.04
C ASN A 146 -2.79 -6.41 0.25
N ILE A 147 -1.61 -6.24 0.82
CA ILE A 147 -1.38 -5.53 2.08
C ILE A 147 -0.80 -4.15 1.76
N GLY A 148 -1.67 -3.14 1.76
CA GLY A 148 -1.29 -1.74 1.62
C GLY A 148 -0.84 -1.11 2.93
N ALA A 149 -0.65 0.22 2.91
CA ALA A 149 -0.31 0.96 4.12
C ALA A 149 -1.52 1.13 5.05
N GLU A 150 -2.63 1.60 4.53
CA GLU A 150 -3.84 1.91 5.31
C GLU A 150 -4.99 0.95 5.04
N THR A 151 -4.91 0.15 3.96
CA THR A 151 -5.97 -0.79 3.57
C THR A 151 -5.39 -2.14 3.24
N MET A 152 -6.20 -3.18 3.39
CA MET A 152 -5.91 -4.53 2.94
C MET A 152 -7.08 -5.07 2.15
N THR A 153 -6.79 -5.78 1.07
CA THR A 153 -7.79 -6.46 0.24
C THR A 153 -7.36 -7.89 0.01
N CYS A 154 -8.32 -8.79 -0.13
CA CYS A 154 -8.03 -10.17 -0.53
C CYS A 154 -9.12 -10.72 -1.43
N ALA A 155 -8.77 -11.66 -2.29
CA ALA A 155 -9.69 -12.40 -3.12
C ALA A 155 -9.24 -13.84 -3.34
N ALA A 156 -10.19 -14.73 -3.55
CA ALA A 156 -9.97 -16.08 -4.05
C ALA A 156 -10.44 -16.18 -5.49
N PHE A 157 -9.65 -16.85 -6.32
CA PHE A 157 -9.89 -17.04 -7.76
C PHE A 157 -9.84 -18.51 -8.11
N ALA A 158 -10.72 -18.97 -9.00
CA ALA A 158 -10.63 -20.25 -9.69
C ALA A 158 -11.40 -20.18 -11.03
N ASN A 159 -11.05 -21.03 -11.99
CA ASN A 159 -11.72 -21.14 -13.29
C ASN A 159 -11.87 -19.80 -14.01
N GLY A 160 -10.91 -18.90 -13.90
CA GLY A 160 -10.94 -17.56 -14.49
C GLY A 160 -11.90 -16.58 -13.82
N GLY A 161 -12.54 -16.96 -12.70
CA GLY A 161 -13.49 -16.14 -11.94
C GLY A 161 -13.01 -15.79 -10.53
N MET A 162 -13.56 -14.70 -9.98
CA MET A 162 -13.38 -14.32 -8.58
C MET A 162 -14.48 -14.97 -7.76
N LEU A 163 -14.13 -15.90 -6.86
CA LEU A 163 -15.05 -16.65 -6.00
C LEU A 163 -15.50 -15.83 -4.80
N TRP A 164 -14.59 -15.05 -4.24
CA TRP A 164 -14.81 -14.26 -3.04
C TRP A 164 -13.83 -13.09 -2.99
N GLN A 165 -14.23 -11.99 -2.34
CA GLN A 165 -13.37 -10.84 -2.08
C GLN A 165 -13.70 -10.18 -0.75
N GLY A 166 -12.68 -9.58 -0.13
CA GLY A 166 -12.78 -8.85 1.12
C GLY A 166 -11.96 -7.57 1.15
N PHE A 167 -12.38 -6.64 2.01
CA PHE A 167 -11.73 -5.34 2.21
C PHE A 167 -11.63 -5.01 3.69
N SER A 168 -10.49 -4.47 4.11
CA SER A 168 -10.25 -3.93 5.46
C SER A 168 -9.65 -2.52 5.36
N ASN A 169 -10.09 -1.63 6.26
CA ASN A 169 -9.47 -0.31 6.47
C ASN A 169 -8.22 -0.38 7.36
N GLU A 170 -7.73 -1.58 7.68
CA GLU A 170 -6.47 -1.78 8.37
C GLU A 170 -5.43 -2.28 7.38
N GLY A 171 -4.23 -1.69 7.42
CA GLY A 171 -3.08 -2.07 6.64
C GLY A 171 -1.82 -2.04 7.48
N SER A 172 -0.65 -2.07 6.85
CA SER A 172 0.64 -2.15 7.54
C SER A 172 0.95 -0.97 8.49
N ALA A 173 0.23 0.17 8.36
CA ALA A 173 0.31 1.29 9.29
C ALA A 173 -0.23 0.96 10.70
N ALA A 174 -1.01 -0.11 10.86
CA ALA A 174 -1.39 -0.61 12.18
C ALA A 174 -0.15 -0.96 13.04
N VAL A 175 0.91 -1.44 12.39
CA VAL A 175 2.17 -1.75 13.05
C VAL A 175 2.94 -0.48 13.43
N ASP A 176 2.92 0.55 12.58
CA ASP A 176 3.52 1.85 12.90
C ASP A 176 2.85 2.45 14.16
N ARG A 177 1.51 2.39 14.21
CA ARG A 177 0.73 2.82 15.38
C ARG A 177 1.05 2.01 16.64
N ALA A 178 1.22 0.69 16.51
CA ALA A 178 1.58 -0.17 17.63
C ALA A 178 2.97 0.17 18.19
N ILE A 179 3.95 0.46 17.34
CA ILE A 179 5.29 0.91 17.72
C ILE A 179 5.22 2.29 18.41
N GLN A 180 4.46 3.26 17.83
CA GLN A 180 4.28 4.59 18.43
C GLN A 180 3.64 4.49 19.81
N ASN A 181 2.59 3.66 19.97
CA ASN A 181 1.93 3.43 21.24
C ASN A 181 2.89 2.81 22.26
N TRP A 182 3.71 1.83 21.84
CA TRP A 182 4.69 1.21 22.72
C TRP A 182 5.70 2.22 23.26
N PHE A 183 6.26 3.11 22.41
CA PHE A 183 7.17 4.16 22.87
C PHE A 183 6.49 5.15 23.83
N ARG A 184 5.24 5.52 23.53
CA ARG A 184 4.47 6.41 24.42
C ARG A 184 4.21 5.78 25.79
N ASP A 185 3.84 4.51 25.81
CA ASP A 185 3.35 3.84 27.01
C ASP A 185 4.53 3.37 27.89
N GLU A 186 5.60 2.80 27.29
CA GLU A 186 6.74 2.25 28.03
C GLU A 186 7.84 3.29 28.30
N HIS A 187 8.02 4.26 27.43
CA HIS A 187 9.13 5.20 27.51
C HIS A 187 8.71 6.66 27.65
N ARG A 188 7.41 6.95 27.67
CA ARG A 188 6.88 8.31 27.68
C ARG A 188 7.44 9.16 26.54
N LEU A 189 7.76 8.52 25.40
CA LEU A 189 8.37 9.13 24.23
C LEU A 189 7.37 9.20 23.07
N LEU A 190 7.15 10.39 22.53
CA LEU A 190 6.35 10.61 21.33
C LEU A 190 7.25 10.59 20.10
N ILE A 191 7.03 9.62 19.21
CA ILE A 191 7.73 9.51 17.93
C ILE A 191 6.77 9.75 16.76
N GLY A 192 7.28 10.33 15.66
CA GLY A 192 6.50 10.58 14.46
C GLY A 192 6.27 9.31 13.63
N GLU A 193 5.29 9.35 12.71
CA GLU A 193 4.96 8.24 11.80
C GLU A 193 6.19 7.77 11.00
N ARG A 194 7.02 8.70 10.52
CA ARG A 194 8.23 8.37 9.76
C ARG A 194 9.24 7.57 10.58
N MET A 195 9.40 7.91 11.88
CA MET A 195 10.31 7.18 12.76
C MET A 195 9.78 5.77 13.04
N ALA A 196 8.48 5.64 13.32
CA ALA A 196 7.84 4.33 13.51
C ALA A 196 8.02 3.43 12.29
N GLU A 197 7.87 3.98 11.08
CA GLU A 197 8.11 3.26 9.85
C GLU A 197 9.57 2.83 9.67
N ILE A 198 10.53 3.72 9.94
CA ILE A 198 11.96 3.36 9.89
C ILE A 198 12.25 2.20 10.84
N ILE A 199 11.67 2.22 12.03
CA ILE A 199 11.79 1.12 13.00
C ILE A 199 11.18 -0.17 12.41
N LYS A 200 9.95 -0.11 11.91
CA LYS A 200 9.25 -1.24 11.29
C LYS A 200 10.08 -1.89 10.17
N GLN A 201 10.72 -1.09 9.33
CA GLN A 201 11.56 -1.58 8.23
C GLN A 201 12.88 -2.21 8.70
N ASN A 202 13.29 -1.96 9.95
CA ASN A 202 14.57 -2.40 10.52
C ASN A 202 14.41 -3.31 11.75
N LEU A 203 13.27 -3.98 11.93
CA LEU A 203 12.98 -4.83 13.09
C LEU A 203 13.93 -6.03 13.26
N ASN A 204 14.78 -6.31 12.28
CA ASN A 204 15.87 -7.27 12.39
C ASN A 204 17.02 -6.82 13.30
N LYS A 205 17.14 -5.52 13.63
CA LYS A 205 18.16 -4.98 14.51
C LYS A 205 17.94 -5.41 15.97
N LEU A 206 19.05 -5.51 16.71
CA LEU A 206 19.04 -5.88 18.14
C LEU A 206 18.68 -4.71 19.07
N SER A 207 19.04 -3.49 18.68
CA SER A 207 18.75 -2.28 19.44
C SER A 207 18.58 -1.07 18.54
N PHE A 208 17.92 -0.04 19.09
CA PHE A 208 17.62 1.21 18.42
C PHE A 208 17.87 2.37 19.38
N ASP A 209 18.58 3.39 18.94
CA ASP A 209 18.65 4.68 19.61
C ASP A 209 17.66 5.62 18.91
N ILE A 210 16.58 5.97 19.59
CA ILE A 210 15.43 6.66 19.00
C ILE A 210 15.27 8.03 19.65
N GLU A 211 15.26 9.04 18.81
CA GLU A 211 15.00 10.43 19.18
C GLU A 211 13.50 10.75 19.02
N GLY A 212 12.97 11.44 19.99
CA GLY A 212 11.58 11.87 20.01
C GLY A 212 11.37 13.05 20.96
N ARG A 213 10.11 13.26 21.30
CA ARG A 213 9.70 14.28 22.26
C ARG A 213 9.15 13.60 23.53
N SER A 214 9.65 13.96 24.70
CA SER A 214 9.08 13.51 25.96
C SER A 214 7.58 13.87 26.05
N ALA A 215 6.77 12.89 26.47
CA ALA A 215 5.34 13.10 26.67
C ALA A 215 5.03 13.90 27.95
N ASP A 216 5.98 13.99 28.87
CA ASP A 216 5.78 14.60 30.20
C ASP A 216 6.09 16.12 30.17
N ASP A 217 7.22 16.51 29.58
CA ASP A 217 7.68 17.92 29.58
C ASP A 217 7.81 18.53 28.16
N GLY A 218 7.64 17.71 27.12
CA GLY A 218 7.71 18.15 25.74
C GLY A 218 9.12 18.38 25.19
N LEU A 219 10.16 18.10 25.95
CA LEU A 219 11.55 18.31 25.54
C LEU A 219 12.05 17.18 24.63
N PRO A 220 13.08 17.43 23.79
CA PRO A 220 13.75 16.38 23.05
C PRO A 220 14.36 15.33 23.98
N GLN A 221 14.18 14.06 23.65
CA GLN A 221 14.68 12.94 24.42
C GLN A 221 15.16 11.84 23.49
N THR A 222 16.22 11.12 23.88
CA THR A 222 16.71 9.92 23.21
C THR A 222 16.49 8.72 24.11
N VAL A 223 15.92 7.65 23.56
CA VAL A 223 15.67 6.38 24.26
C VAL A 223 16.34 5.25 23.51
N ARG A 224 17.01 4.37 24.25
CA ARG A 224 17.53 3.10 23.71
C ARG A 224 16.50 2.00 23.91
N ALA A 225 16.01 1.45 22.81
CA ALA A 225 14.99 0.40 22.78
C ALA A 225 15.58 -0.95 22.36
N ASN A 226 15.09 -2.03 22.97
CA ASN A 226 15.47 -3.40 22.63
C ASN A 226 14.68 -3.88 21.41
N GLY A 227 15.38 -4.47 20.43
CA GLY A 227 14.74 -4.97 19.20
C GLY A 227 13.75 -6.12 19.43
N ALA A 228 13.92 -6.94 20.48
CA ALA A 228 12.98 -8.01 20.81
C ALA A 228 11.63 -7.43 21.31
N GLU A 229 11.68 -6.39 22.13
CA GLU A 229 10.48 -5.70 22.64
C GLU A 229 9.74 -4.97 21.50
N LEU A 230 10.49 -4.35 20.60
CA LEU A 230 9.91 -3.71 19.41
C LEU A 230 9.26 -4.71 18.47
N ARG A 231 9.84 -5.91 18.29
CA ARG A 231 9.19 -7.00 17.53
C ARG A 231 7.89 -7.44 18.19
N ALA A 232 7.87 -7.58 19.52
CA ALA A 232 6.66 -7.91 20.27
C ALA A 232 5.59 -6.81 20.15
N ALA A 233 5.97 -5.54 20.18
CA ALA A 233 5.08 -4.41 19.93
C ALA A 233 4.51 -4.46 18.48
N ALA A 234 5.37 -4.70 17.49
CA ALA A 234 4.97 -4.84 16.09
C ALA A 234 3.97 -5.96 15.87
N GLN A 235 4.15 -7.11 16.53
CA GLN A 235 3.22 -8.25 16.44
C GLN A 235 1.79 -7.88 16.91
N LYS A 236 1.65 -7.01 17.90
CA LYS A 236 0.33 -6.50 18.32
C LYS A 236 -0.40 -5.80 17.16
N GLY A 237 0.35 -5.00 16.36
CA GLY A 237 -0.20 -4.35 15.16
C GLY A 237 -0.52 -5.33 14.02
N GLN A 238 0.16 -6.48 13.95
CA GLN A 238 -0.11 -7.50 12.93
C GLN A 238 -1.39 -8.32 13.20
N THR A 239 -1.86 -8.35 14.45
CA THR A 239 -3.01 -9.19 14.87
C THR A 239 -4.28 -8.90 14.04
N ALA A 240 -4.56 -7.62 13.75
CA ALA A 240 -5.73 -7.24 12.96
C ALA A 240 -5.64 -7.72 11.51
N LEU A 241 -4.42 -7.67 10.93
CA LEU A 241 -4.16 -8.13 9.56
C LEU A 241 -4.36 -9.65 9.46
N ILE A 242 -3.82 -10.39 10.41
CA ILE A 242 -3.93 -11.85 10.47
C ILE A 242 -5.39 -12.26 10.65
N ARG A 243 -6.11 -11.62 11.57
CA ARG A 243 -7.53 -11.90 11.81
C ARG A 243 -8.36 -11.71 10.54
N PHE A 244 -8.14 -10.63 9.79
CA PHE A 244 -8.86 -10.39 8.55
C PHE A 244 -8.66 -11.52 7.53
N VAL A 245 -7.43 -12.03 7.36
CA VAL A 245 -7.16 -13.14 6.43
C VAL A 245 -7.77 -14.45 6.94
N LYS A 246 -7.69 -14.72 8.25
CA LYS A 246 -8.36 -15.90 8.85
C LYS A 246 -9.87 -15.87 8.63
N ASP A 247 -10.50 -14.71 8.80
CA ASP A 247 -11.94 -14.55 8.60
C ASP A 247 -12.30 -14.66 7.11
N ALA A 248 -11.42 -14.19 6.21
CA ALA A 248 -11.57 -14.36 4.78
C ALA A 248 -11.53 -15.84 4.36
N VAL A 249 -10.57 -16.63 4.88
CA VAL A 249 -10.50 -18.08 4.62
C VAL A 249 -11.76 -18.80 5.12
N LYS A 250 -12.26 -18.45 6.30
CA LYS A 250 -13.51 -19.01 6.85
C LYS A 250 -14.75 -18.66 6.04
N ALA A 251 -14.73 -17.55 5.30
CA ALA A 251 -15.84 -17.11 4.47
C ALA A 251 -15.89 -17.79 3.10
N LEU A 252 -14.86 -18.54 2.72
CA LEU A 252 -14.84 -19.33 1.49
C LEU A 252 -15.77 -20.55 1.61
N GLN A 253 -16.22 -21.04 0.46
CA GLN A 253 -16.88 -22.34 0.39
C GLN A 253 -15.88 -23.44 0.79
N PRO A 254 -16.35 -24.58 1.35
CA PRO A 254 -15.47 -25.63 1.88
C PRO A 254 -14.44 -26.14 0.87
N GLU A 255 -14.84 -26.30 -0.39
CA GLU A 255 -13.99 -26.79 -1.47
C GLU A 255 -12.88 -25.79 -1.78
N ALA A 256 -13.23 -24.50 -1.91
CA ALA A 256 -12.26 -23.45 -2.15
C ALA A 256 -11.30 -23.24 -0.96
N ALA A 257 -11.79 -23.42 0.28
CA ALA A 257 -10.93 -23.38 1.45
C ALA A 257 -9.96 -24.58 1.51
N ALA A 258 -10.43 -25.77 1.10
CA ALA A 258 -9.60 -26.97 1.03
C ALA A 258 -8.49 -26.85 -0.03
N ASP A 259 -8.78 -26.23 -1.17
CA ASP A 259 -7.78 -25.98 -2.23
C ASP A 259 -6.57 -25.19 -1.71
N LEU A 260 -6.78 -24.27 -0.74
CA LEU A 260 -5.69 -23.47 -0.18
C LEU A 260 -4.64 -24.28 0.57
N LEU A 261 -4.92 -25.52 0.97
CA LEU A 261 -3.93 -26.42 1.56
C LEU A 261 -2.79 -26.74 0.57
N ASP A 262 -3.12 -26.78 -0.73
CA ASP A 262 -2.16 -27.06 -1.79
C ASP A 262 -1.66 -25.78 -2.47
N THR A 263 -2.58 -24.83 -2.76
CA THR A 263 -2.27 -23.63 -3.56
C THR A 263 -1.72 -22.49 -2.71
N GLY A 264 -2.09 -22.44 -1.43
CA GLY A 264 -1.64 -21.42 -0.49
C GLY A 264 -2.27 -20.04 -0.65
N ILE A 265 -1.70 -19.10 0.10
CA ILE A 265 -2.07 -17.67 0.08
C ILE A 265 -0.87 -16.87 -0.41
N THR A 266 -1.05 -16.11 -1.48
CA THR A 266 0.01 -15.24 -2.01
C THR A 266 -0.16 -13.82 -1.48
N LEU A 267 0.86 -13.32 -0.80
CA LEU A 267 0.93 -11.96 -0.27
C LEU A 267 1.54 -11.00 -1.29
N ILE A 268 0.86 -9.89 -1.54
CA ILE A 268 1.32 -8.77 -2.37
C ILE A 268 1.16 -7.43 -1.63
N GLY A 269 1.62 -6.34 -2.22
CA GLY A 269 1.64 -5.02 -1.61
C GLY A 269 2.87 -4.78 -0.74
N GLY A 270 3.15 -3.52 -0.44
CA GLY A 270 4.34 -3.15 0.35
C GLY A 270 4.35 -3.70 1.77
N GLY A 271 3.17 -3.94 2.35
CA GLY A 271 3.03 -4.54 3.69
C GLY A 271 3.41 -6.03 3.73
N ALA A 272 3.37 -6.73 2.60
CA ALA A 272 3.77 -8.14 2.52
C ALA A 272 5.26 -8.36 2.86
N LEU A 273 6.10 -7.35 2.63
CA LEU A 273 7.54 -7.40 2.94
C LEU A 273 7.88 -7.04 4.39
N GLN A 274 6.88 -6.81 5.23
CA GLN A 274 7.10 -6.47 6.62
C GLN A 274 7.75 -7.63 7.37
N PHE A 275 8.82 -7.31 8.14
CA PHE A 275 9.56 -8.29 8.93
C PHE A 275 8.63 -9.12 9.84
N GLY A 276 8.76 -10.44 9.76
CA GLY A 276 8.04 -11.39 10.59
C GLY A 276 6.55 -11.56 10.25
N LEU A 277 6.00 -10.87 9.25
CA LEU A 277 4.56 -10.96 8.94
C LEU A 277 4.19 -12.30 8.29
N ALA A 278 4.96 -12.75 7.31
CA ALA A 278 4.72 -14.04 6.66
C ALA A 278 4.83 -15.19 7.66
N GLU A 279 5.81 -15.15 8.56
CA GLU A 279 5.98 -16.11 9.65
C GLU A 279 4.80 -16.09 10.64
N CYS A 280 4.26 -14.90 10.91
CA CYS A 280 3.06 -14.78 11.74
C CYS A 280 1.84 -15.42 11.05
N PHE A 281 1.66 -15.22 9.75
CA PHE A 281 0.61 -15.91 8.99
C PHE A 281 0.80 -17.42 9.02
N SER A 282 2.01 -17.93 8.75
CA SER A 282 2.31 -19.38 8.78
C SER A 282 2.05 -20.00 10.14
N ARG A 283 2.31 -19.29 11.23
CA ARG A 283 2.02 -19.77 12.59
C ARG A 283 0.52 -19.83 12.88
N GLU A 284 -0.25 -18.89 12.36
CA GLU A 284 -1.69 -18.79 12.61
C GLU A 284 -2.55 -19.59 11.63
N LEU A 285 -1.98 -19.96 10.49
CA LEU A 285 -2.55 -20.79 9.42
C LEU A 285 -1.56 -21.90 9.05
N PRO A 286 -1.24 -22.83 9.97
CA PRO A 286 -0.10 -23.75 9.82
C PRO A 286 -0.23 -24.75 8.67
N GLU A 287 -1.44 -25.02 8.21
CA GLU A 287 -1.70 -25.97 7.12
C GLU A 287 -1.74 -25.30 5.74
N ILE A 288 -1.79 -23.97 5.70
CA ILE A 288 -1.89 -23.21 4.44
C ILE A 288 -0.52 -22.61 4.11
N PRO A 289 0.08 -22.93 2.96
CA PRO A 289 1.32 -22.31 2.52
C PRO A 289 1.17 -20.79 2.37
N ILE A 290 2.09 -20.02 2.96
CA ILE A 290 2.13 -18.55 2.83
C ILE A 290 3.27 -18.18 1.91
N LEU A 291 2.94 -17.59 0.77
CA LEU A 291 3.87 -17.20 -0.28
C LEU A 291 3.93 -15.66 -0.36
N THR A 292 5.12 -15.10 -0.54
CA THR A 292 5.26 -13.67 -0.87
C THR A 292 5.69 -13.56 -2.32
N ALA A 293 4.95 -12.81 -3.12
CA ALA A 293 5.27 -12.62 -4.53
C ALA A 293 6.65 -11.96 -4.68
N LYS A 294 7.44 -12.37 -5.69
CA LYS A 294 8.79 -11.82 -5.95
C LYS A 294 8.76 -10.31 -6.16
N ASN A 295 7.73 -9.83 -6.83
CA ASN A 295 7.45 -8.42 -7.13
C ASN A 295 6.31 -7.86 -6.25
N ALA A 296 6.18 -8.32 -5.00
CA ALA A 296 5.05 -8.02 -4.12
C ALA A 296 4.66 -6.53 -4.10
N VAL A 297 5.64 -5.63 -4.09
CA VAL A 297 5.38 -4.17 -4.05
C VAL A 297 4.68 -3.68 -5.31
N THR A 298 5.04 -4.20 -6.47
CA THR A 298 4.63 -3.69 -7.79
C THR A 298 3.63 -4.59 -8.50
N ALA A 299 3.28 -5.74 -7.95
CA ALA A 299 2.43 -6.75 -8.59
C ALA A 299 1.16 -6.17 -9.23
N VAL A 300 0.45 -5.26 -8.54
CA VAL A 300 -0.75 -4.62 -9.10
C VAL A 300 -0.42 -3.77 -10.33
N ALA A 301 0.67 -3.01 -10.29
CA ALA A 301 1.10 -2.18 -11.41
C ALA A 301 1.62 -3.02 -12.58
N ASP A 302 2.34 -4.10 -12.29
CA ASP A 302 2.86 -5.05 -13.27
C ASP A 302 1.73 -5.74 -14.03
N GLY A 303 0.65 -6.12 -13.35
CA GLY A 303 -0.52 -6.72 -13.99
C GLY A 303 -1.34 -5.78 -14.89
N MET A 304 -1.07 -4.47 -14.83
CA MET A 304 -1.69 -3.46 -15.72
C MET A 304 -0.81 -3.11 -16.93
N ASN A 305 0.39 -3.68 -17.05
CA ASN A 305 1.39 -3.35 -18.08
C ASN A 305 1.12 -4.03 -19.43
#